data_bf842215bcda5e3798a3ba15d2c38543
#
_entry.id   bf842215bcda5e3798a3ba15d2c38543
#
_cell.length_a   1.000
_cell.length_b   1.000
_cell.length_c   1.000
_cell.angle_alpha   90.00
_cell.angle_beta   90.00
_cell.angle_gamma   90.00
#
_symmetry.space_group_name_H-M   'P 1'
#
loop_
_entity.id
_entity.type
_entity.pdbx_description
1 polymer ?
#
loop_
_entity_poly.entity_id
_entity_poly.type
_entity_poly.pdbx_seq_one_letter_code
_entity_poly.pdbx_strand_id
1 'polypeptide(L)'
;MYLQLSPGRRYTSAVSEQEAGVAVADPGVARADELPEVVSAWRALAATHAAVSAALERDLGERHGLGVSEFEVLERLAEDAEHKFRVQELAESVHLSQSALSRMIGKLEQHGLVQRSLCDLDRRGIYVCLTEAGRRRHAEALPTQRAVLAAVLDRGRPGGPVA
;
A
#
# COMPACT_ATOMS: atom_id res chain seq x y z
N MET A 1 -15.81 -2.04 51.31
CA MET A 1 -15.62 -3.41 50.84
C MET A 1 -14.90 -3.31 49.52
N TYR A 2 -13.56 -3.45 49.54
CA TYR A 2 -12.67 -3.25 48.42
C TYR A 2 -12.74 -4.45 47.47
N LEU A 3 -13.07 -4.25 46.20
CA LEU A 3 -12.92 -5.26 45.16
C LEU A 3 -11.51 -5.16 44.55
N GLN A 4 -10.75 -6.23 44.76
CA GLN A 4 -9.40 -6.42 44.21
C GLN A 4 -9.46 -6.58 42.70
N LEU A 5 -8.67 -5.74 42.01
CA LEU A 5 -8.33 -5.86 40.61
C LEU A 5 -7.25 -6.95 40.45
N SER A 6 -7.56 -8.00 39.70
CA SER A 6 -6.60 -9.04 39.32
C SER A 6 -5.69 -8.54 38.20
N PRO A 7 -4.39 -8.87 38.23
CA PRO A 7 -3.42 -8.39 37.22
C PRO A 7 -3.49 -9.18 35.91
N GLY A 8 -3.31 -8.43 34.84
CA GLY A 8 -3.40 -8.75 33.44
C GLY A 8 -2.76 -10.05 32.94
N ARG A 9 -3.49 -10.69 32.05
CA ARG A 9 -2.96 -11.70 31.15
C ARG A 9 -2.00 -11.05 30.18
N ARG A 10 -0.76 -11.49 30.20
CA ARG A 10 0.20 -11.20 29.12
C ARG A 10 -0.24 -11.98 27.89
N TYR A 11 -0.53 -11.26 26.84
CA TYR A 11 -0.75 -11.81 25.52
C TYR A 11 0.63 -12.16 24.93
N THR A 12 1.01 -13.43 25.01
CA THR A 12 2.13 -13.96 24.23
C THR A 12 1.58 -14.32 22.86
N SER A 13 1.67 -13.38 21.93
CA SER A 13 1.48 -13.65 20.52
C SER A 13 2.70 -14.42 20.03
N ALA A 14 2.53 -15.71 19.76
CA ALA A 14 3.47 -16.46 18.96
C ALA A 14 3.27 -16.04 17.51
N VAL A 15 4.01 -15.01 17.08
CA VAL A 15 4.18 -14.67 15.66
C VAL A 15 5.18 -15.69 15.12
N SER A 16 4.72 -16.53 14.20
CA SER A 16 5.58 -17.44 13.45
C SER A 16 6.56 -16.61 12.61
N GLU A 17 7.85 -16.79 12.88
CA GLU A 17 8.99 -16.24 12.14
C GLU A 17 9.01 -16.84 10.72
N GLN A 18 8.38 -16.18 9.77
CA GLN A 18 8.67 -16.34 8.34
C GLN A 18 8.01 -15.22 7.51
N GLU A 19 8.32 -13.97 7.87
CA GLU A 19 8.24 -12.88 6.91
C GLU A 19 9.65 -12.29 6.80
N ALA A 20 10.18 -12.28 5.58
CA ALA A 20 11.40 -11.57 5.24
C ALA A 20 11.16 -10.07 5.38
N GLY A 21 10.97 -9.62 6.62
CA GLY A 21 11.01 -8.23 6.97
C GLY A 21 12.39 -7.72 6.62
N VAL A 22 12.47 -6.68 5.79
CA VAL A 22 13.64 -5.83 5.74
C VAL A 22 13.89 -5.44 7.20
N ALA A 23 14.84 -6.12 7.83
CA ALA A 23 15.32 -5.76 9.14
C ALA A 23 15.83 -4.32 9.00
N VAL A 24 15.06 -3.36 9.48
CA VAL A 24 15.60 -2.04 9.77
C VAL A 24 16.62 -2.30 10.87
N ALA A 25 17.87 -2.50 10.46
CA ALA A 25 18.97 -2.59 11.39
C ALA A 25 18.88 -1.38 12.30
N ASP A 26 19.01 -1.60 13.62
CA ASP A 26 19.19 -0.53 14.58
C ASP A 26 20.15 0.49 13.95
N PRO A 27 19.75 1.76 13.75
CA PRO A 27 20.63 2.74 13.18
C PRO A 27 21.72 3.05 14.20
N GLY A 28 22.67 2.12 14.32
CA GLY A 28 23.91 2.38 15.00
C GLY A 28 24.42 3.72 14.46
N VAL A 29 24.82 4.60 15.36
CA VAL A 29 25.21 5.99 15.05
C VAL A 29 26.13 5.96 13.83
N ALA A 30 25.57 6.32 12.65
CA ALA A 30 26.34 6.39 11.41
C ALA A 30 27.53 7.30 11.63
N ARG A 31 28.73 6.84 11.22
CA ARG A 31 29.93 7.65 11.35
C ARG A 31 29.74 8.98 10.63
N ALA A 32 30.29 10.05 11.17
CA ALA A 32 30.09 11.40 10.64
C ALA A 32 30.55 11.56 9.18
N ASP A 33 31.46 10.70 8.70
CA ASP A 33 31.96 10.62 7.33
C ASP A 33 30.97 9.92 6.36
N GLU A 34 30.09 9.04 6.87
CA GLU A 34 29.06 8.34 6.09
C GLU A 34 27.76 9.14 5.91
N LEU A 35 27.52 10.16 6.75
CA LEU A 35 26.29 10.97 6.72
C LEU A 35 25.99 11.65 5.37
N PRO A 36 26.99 12.23 4.64
CA PRO A 36 26.72 12.83 3.34
C PRO A 36 26.22 11.84 2.30
N GLU A 37 26.76 10.61 2.29
CA GLU A 37 26.36 9.55 1.36
C GLU A 37 24.95 9.04 1.66
N VAL A 38 24.62 8.79 2.93
CA VAL A 38 23.28 8.38 3.36
C VAL A 38 22.23 9.43 3.02
N VAL A 39 22.54 10.72 3.26
CA VAL A 39 21.65 11.83 2.91
C VAL A 39 21.48 11.95 1.39
N SER A 40 22.55 11.74 0.62
CA SER A 40 22.49 11.73 -0.85
C SER A 40 21.62 10.58 -1.37
N ALA A 41 21.81 9.37 -0.84
CA ALA A 41 20.99 8.21 -1.18
C ALA A 41 19.50 8.43 -0.85
N TRP A 42 19.21 8.99 0.33
CA TRP A 42 17.85 9.38 0.69
C TRP A 42 17.24 10.38 -0.30
N ARG A 43 17.97 11.42 -0.66
CA ARG A 43 17.49 12.45 -1.63
C ARG A 43 17.23 11.82 -3.01
N ALA A 44 18.08 10.92 -3.47
CA ALA A 44 17.90 10.20 -4.73
C ALA A 44 16.64 9.30 -4.69
N LEU A 45 16.42 8.57 -3.60
CA LEU A 45 15.22 7.76 -3.40
C LEU A 45 13.96 8.63 -3.38
N ALA A 46 13.99 9.73 -2.63
CA ALA A 46 12.86 10.66 -2.54
C ALA A 46 12.54 11.30 -3.91
N ALA A 47 13.56 11.67 -4.69
CA ALA A 47 13.38 12.21 -6.05
C ALA A 47 12.79 11.17 -6.99
N THR A 48 13.27 9.92 -6.94
CA THR A 48 12.72 8.81 -7.74
C THR A 48 11.27 8.54 -7.38
N HIS A 49 10.96 8.45 -6.10
CA HIS A 49 9.58 8.27 -5.62
C HIS A 49 8.67 9.41 -6.11
N ALA A 50 9.10 10.67 -5.99
CA ALA A 50 8.33 11.81 -6.45
C ALA A 50 8.08 11.75 -7.97
N ALA A 51 9.09 11.39 -8.77
CA ALA A 51 8.96 11.27 -10.22
C ALA A 51 7.99 10.15 -10.63
N VAL A 52 8.10 8.98 -9.98
CA VAL A 52 7.18 7.85 -10.20
C VAL A 52 5.75 8.23 -9.84
N SER A 53 5.55 8.78 -8.64
CA SER A 53 4.22 9.17 -8.15
C SER A 53 3.56 10.20 -9.05
N ALA A 54 4.30 11.24 -9.49
CA ALA A 54 3.78 12.25 -10.39
C ALA A 54 3.39 11.70 -11.77
N ALA A 55 4.20 10.78 -12.33
CA ALA A 55 3.92 10.16 -13.60
C ALA A 55 2.70 9.22 -13.52
N LEU A 56 2.61 8.42 -12.46
CA LEU A 56 1.47 7.54 -12.21
C LEU A 56 0.17 8.33 -12.01
N GLU A 57 0.20 9.39 -11.17
CA GLU A 57 -0.99 10.22 -10.90
C GLU A 57 -1.53 10.83 -12.18
N ARG A 58 -0.64 11.33 -13.06
CA ARG A 58 -1.02 11.87 -14.36
C ARG A 58 -1.63 10.80 -15.27
N ASP A 59 -0.90 9.70 -15.53
CA ASP A 59 -1.27 8.73 -16.55
C ASP A 59 -2.47 7.86 -16.13
N LEU A 60 -2.57 7.49 -14.87
CA LEU A 60 -3.74 6.80 -14.31
C LEU A 60 -4.95 7.72 -14.24
N GLY A 61 -4.74 8.98 -13.85
CA GLY A 61 -5.80 9.99 -13.78
C GLY A 61 -6.41 10.28 -15.15
N GLU A 62 -5.58 10.59 -16.14
CA GLU A 62 -6.03 10.98 -17.48
C GLU A 62 -6.69 9.83 -18.25
N ARG A 63 -6.15 8.60 -18.12
CA ARG A 63 -6.60 7.45 -18.93
C ARG A 63 -7.68 6.62 -18.27
N HIS A 64 -7.67 6.53 -16.94
CA HIS A 64 -8.51 5.59 -16.20
C HIS A 64 -9.37 6.26 -15.11
N GLY A 65 -9.15 7.57 -14.83
CA GLY A 65 -9.85 8.28 -13.78
C GLY A 65 -9.53 7.76 -12.37
N LEU A 66 -8.33 7.20 -12.19
CA LEU A 66 -7.84 6.64 -10.92
C LEU A 66 -6.65 7.43 -10.40
N GLY A 67 -6.65 7.76 -9.11
CA GLY A 67 -5.44 8.19 -8.42
C GLY A 67 -4.52 6.99 -8.11
N VAL A 68 -3.24 7.26 -7.85
CA VAL A 68 -2.25 6.21 -7.52
C VAL A 68 -2.70 5.35 -6.35
N SER A 69 -3.13 5.95 -5.26
CA SER A 69 -3.58 5.20 -4.09
C SER A 69 -4.89 4.44 -4.32
N GLU A 70 -5.77 4.93 -5.20
CA GLU A 70 -6.98 4.23 -5.61
C GLU A 70 -6.63 2.97 -6.41
N PHE A 71 -5.69 3.10 -7.34
CA PHE A 71 -5.17 1.95 -8.10
C PHE A 71 -4.53 0.92 -7.17
N GLU A 72 -3.70 1.34 -6.22
CA GLU A 72 -3.04 0.46 -5.24
C GLU A 72 -4.07 -0.35 -4.43
N VAL A 73 -5.14 0.29 -3.98
CA VAL A 73 -6.24 -0.42 -3.29
C VAL A 73 -6.88 -1.47 -4.19
N LEU A 74 -7.16 -1.15 -5.46
CA LEU A 74 -7.72 -2.11 -6.41
C LEU A 74 -6.74 -3.25 -6.70
N GLU A 75 -5.45 -2.97 -6.81
CA GLU A 75 -4.40 -3.98 -7.05
C GLU A 75 -4.30 -4.95 -5.87
N ARG A 76 -4.24 -4.46 -4.62
CA ARG A 76 -4.23 -5.33 -3.44
C ARG A 76 -5.45 -6.24 -3.37
N LEU A 77 -6.63 -5.70 -3.65
CA LEU A 77 -7.85 -6.49 -3.72
C LEU A 77 -7.85 -7.49 -4.87
N ALA A 78 -7.22 -7.18 -6.00
CA ALA A 78 -7.13 -8.08 -7.15
C ALA A 78 -6.12 -9.22 -6.95
N GLU A 79 -5.07 -8.98 -6.16
CA GLU A 79 -4.04 -9.98 -5.80
C GLU A 79 -4.56 -11.04 -4.82
N ASP A 80 -5.55 -10.70 -4.00
CA ASP A 80 -6.15 -11.64 -3.05
C ASP A 80 -7.06 -12.66 -3.77
N ALA A 81 -6.92 -13.95 -3.41
CA ALA A 81 -7.65 -15.04 -4.04
C ALA A 81 -9.18 -14.94 -3.88
N GLU A 82 -9.64 -14.31 -2.80
CA GLU A 82 -11.06 -14.08 -2.54
C GLU A 82 -11.52 -12.67 -2.92
N HIS A 83 -10.59 -11.83 -3.41
CA HIS A 83 -10.80 -10.44 -3.81
C HIS A 83 -11.42 -9.59 -2.70
N LYS A 84 -11.02 -9.86 -1.45
CA LYS A 84 -11.54 -9.17 -0.25
C LYS A 84 -10.47 -9.01 0.82
N PHE A 85 -10.51 -7.89 1.54
CA PHE A 85 -9.66 -7.62 2.69
C PHE A 85 -10.47 -7.06 3.85
N ARG A 86 -10.02 -7.31 5.06
CA ARG A 86 -10.46 -6.49 6.20
C ARG A 86 -9.94 -5.07 6.04
N VAL A 87 -10.77 -4.07 6.38
CA VAL A 87 -10.39 -2.65 6.25
C VAL A 87 -9.06 -2.34 6.95
N GLN A 88 -8.81 -2.93 8.11
CA GLN A 88 -7.58 -2.71 8.86
C GLN A 88 -6.36 -3.29 8.14
N GLU A 89 -6.43 -4.55 7.70
CA GLU A 89 -5.36 -5.24 6.97
C GLU A 89 -5.04 -4.51 5.64
N LEU A 90 -6.08 -4.05 4.94
CA LEU A 90 -5.92 -3.27 3.72
C LEU A 90 -5.20 -1.93 3.99
N ALA A 91 -5.52 -1.24 5.10
CA ALA A 91 -4.84 0.01 5.46
C ALA A 91 -3.33 -0.18 5.67
N GLU A 92 -2.96 -1.25 6.34
CA GLU A 92 -1.56 -1.62 6.58
C GLU A 92 -0.84 -1.96 5.27
N SER A 93 -1.49 -2.75 4.37
CA SER A 93 -0.90 -3.19 3.11
C SER A 93 -0.67 -2.04 2.11
N VAL A 94 -1.49 -0.99 2.14
CA VAL A 94 -1.35 0.19 1.27
C VAL A 94 -0.71 1.40 1.97
N HIS A 95 -0.18 1.20 3.17
CA HIS A 95 0.50 2.23 3.97
C HIS A 95 -0.34 3.51 4.19
N LEU A 96 -1.65 3.37 4.36
CA LEU A 96 -2.57 4.46 4.62
C LEU A 96 -3.09 4.43 6.05
N SER A 97 -3.40 5.61 6.60
CA SER A 97 -4.16 5.66 7.84
C SER A 97 -5.59 5.13 7.62
N GLN A 98 -6.21 4.54 8.64
CA GLN A 98 -7.58 4.03 8.55
C GLN A 98 -8.58 5.10 8.10
N SER A 99 -8.39 6.36 8.52
CA SER A 99 -9.25 7.47 8.11
C SER A 99 -9.07 7.83 6.62
N ALA A 100 -7.85 7.78 6.09
CA ALA A 100 -7.56 8.02 4.68
C ALA A 100 -8.14 6.89 3.83
N LEU A 101 -7.89 5.62 4.21
CA LEU A 101 -8.45 4.47 3.52
C LEU A 101 -9.99 4.49 3.55
N SER A 102 -10.62 4.79 4.69
CA SER A 102 -12.08 4.82 4.79
C SER A 102 -12.72 5.82 3.81
N ARG A 103 -12.11 7.00 3.64
CA ARG A 103 -12.56 8.01 2.64
C ARG A 103 -12.36 7.50 1.22
N MET A 104 -11.24 6.86 0.94
CA MET A 104 -10.92 6.29 -0.37
C MET A 104 -11.89 5.16 -0.73
N ILE A 105 -12.15 4.23 0.19
CA ILE A 105 -13.16 3.18 -0.01
C ILE A 105 -14.51 3.80 -0.32
N GLY A 106 -14.93 4.85 0.42
CA GLY A 106 -16.19 5.55 0.15
C GLY A 106 -16.24 6.11 -1.28
N LYS A 107 -15.15 6.68 -1.80
CA LYS A 107 -15.06 7.16 -3.18
C LYS A 107 -15.13 6.00 -4.19
N LEU A 108 -14.39 4.91 -3.96
CA LEU A 108 -14.41 3.73 -4.83
C LEU A 108 -15.79 3.04 -4.84
N GLU A 109 -16.51 3.03 -3.71
CA GLU A 109 -17.91 2.54 -3.62
C GLU A 109 -18.85 3.41 -4.44
N GLN A 110 -18.73 4.74 -4.37
CA GLN A 110 -19.53 5.65 -5.18
C GLN A 110 -19.33 5.42 -6.68
N HIS A 111 -18.14 5.00 -7.10
CA HIS A 111 -17.84 4.61 -8.48
C HIS A 111 -18.19 3.14 -8.79
N GLY A 112 -18.72 2.40 -7.82
CA GLY A 112 -19.08 0.99 -7.98
C GLY A 112 -17.91 0.04 -8.18
N LEU A 113 -16.69 0.44 -7.84
CA LEU A 113 -15.47 -0.36 -8.05
C LEU A 113 -15.21 -1.33 -6.89
N VAL A 114 -15.62 -1.00 -5.69
CA VAL A 114 -15.58 -1.86 -4.51
C VAL A 114 -16.91 -1.83 -3.79
N GLN A 115 -17.12 -2.76 -2.87
CA GLN A 115 -18.27 -2.79 -1.97
C GLN A 115 -17.84 -3.25 -0.58
N ARG A 116 -18.46 -2.71 0.47
CA ARG A 116 -18.33 -3.26 1.82
C ARG A 116 -19.26 -4.44 1.99
N SER A 117 -18.76 -5.50 2.64
CA SER A 117 -19.57 -6.64 3.04
C SER A 117 -19.29 -7.02 4.50
N LEU A 118 -20.31 -7.57 5.14
CA LEU A 118 -20.16 -8.23 6.43
C LEU A 118 -19.90 -9.71 6.14
N CYS A 119 -18.90 -10.30 6.81
CA CYS A 119 -18.69 -11.74 6.71
C CYS A 119 -19.68 -12.46 7.63
N ASP A 120 -20.38 -13.46 7.12
CA ASP A 120 -21.33 -14.27 7.90
C ASP A 120 -20.64 -15.05 9.02
N LEU A 121 -19.36 -15.38 8.86
CA LEU A 121 -18.55 -16.11 9.84
C LEU A 121 -17.89 -15.21 10.89
N ASP A 122 -17.70 -13.92 10.58
CA ASP A 122 -17.14 -12.93 11.50
C ASP A 122 -17.91 -11.61 11.42
N ARG A 123 -19.00 -11.53 12.20
CA ARG A 123 -19.84 -10.33 12.28
C ARG A 123 -19.15 -9.09 12.86
N ARG A 124 -17.88 -9.19 13.27
CA ARG A 124 -17.09 -8.09 13.84
C ARG A 124 -16.18 -7.41 12.85
N GLY A 125 -16.01 -7.97 11.63
CA GLY A 125 -15.13 -7.43 10.60
C GLY A 125 -15.90 -6.84 9.43
N ILE A 126 -15.57 -5.60 9.06
CA ILE A 126 -16.01 -5.01 7.78
C ILE A 126 -14.96 -5.39 6.75
N TYR A 127 -15.40 -6.06 5.70
CA TYR A 127 -14.59 -6.41 4.54
C TYR A 127 -14.84 -5.45 3.40
N VAL A 128 -13.82 -5.22 2.59
CA VAL A 128 -13.90 -4.54 1.30
C VAL A 128 -13.70 -5.59 0.23
N CYS A 129 -14.62 -5.65 -0.71
CA CYS A 129 -14.61 -6.60 -1.81
C CYS A 129 -14.49 -5.86 -3.14
N LEU A 130 -13.69 -6.42 -4.05
CA LEU A 130 -13.58 -5.93 -5.41
C LEU A 130 -14.84 -6.34 -6.22
N THR A 131 -15.48 -5.39 -6.87
CA THR A 131 -16.61 -5.68 -7.76
C THR A 131 -16.13 -6.14 -9.15
N GLU A 132 -17.05 -6.64 -9.98
CA GLU A 132 -16.73 -6.96 -11.38
C GLU A 132 -16.27 -5.70 -12.15
N ALA A 133 -16.89 -4.55 -11.90
CA ALA A 133 -16.47 -3.28 -12.47
C ALA A 133 -15.07 -2.86 -11.99
N GLY A 134 -14.77 -3.11 -10.70
CA GLY A 134 -13.44 -2.88 -10.14
C GLY A 134 -12.37 -3.77 -10.78
N ARG A 135 -12.66 -5.07 -10.97
CA ARG A 135 -11.74 -6.00 -11.66
C ARG A 135 -11.43 -5.53 -13.09
N ARG A 136 -12.45 -5.15 -13.85
CA ARG A 136 -12.25 -4.62 -15.20
C ARG A 136 -11.43 -3.33 -15.19
N ARG A 137 -11.76 -2.38 -14.33
CA ARG A 137 -11.03 -1.10 -14.23
C ARG A 137 -9.57 -1.33 -13.85
N HIS A 138 -9.29 -2.22 -12.89
CA HIS A 138 -7.92 -2.59 -12.53
C HIS A 138 -7.19 -3.22 -13.72
N ALA A 139 -7.77 -4.20 -14.40
CA ALA A 139 -7.16 -4.87 -15.55
C ALA A 139 -6.86 -3.90 -16.72
N GLU A 140 -7.72 -2.91 -16.95
CA GLU A 140 -7.51 -1.85 -17.94
C GLU A 140 -6.35 -0.91 -17.55
N ALA A 141 -6.23 -0.58 -16.27
CA ALA A 141 -5.23 0.37 -15.77
C ALA A 141 -3.84 -0.28 -15.55
N LEU A 142 -3.78 -1.58 -15.29
CA LEU A 142 -2.56 -2.32 -14.98
C LEU A 142 -1.44 -2.15 -16.03
N PRO A 143 -1.68 -2.24 -17.36
CA PRO A 143 -0.66 -2.00 -18.34
C PRO A 143 -0.09 -0.57 -18.30
N THR A 144 -0.92 0.42 -18.03
CA THR A 144 -0.49 1.83 -17.88
C THR A 144 0.43 1.97 -16.68
N GLN A 145 0.07 1.43 -15.53
CA GLN A 145 0.90 1.47 -14.32
C GLN A 145 2.25 0.79 -14.58
N ARG A 146 2.28 -0.41 -15.17
CA ARG A 146 3.52 -1.15 -15.47
C ARG A 146 4.42 -0.38 -16.46
N ALA A 147 3.84 0.23 -17.50
CA ALA A 147 4.59 1.02 -18.47
C ALA A 147 5.24 2.26 -17.83
N VAL A 148 4.51 2.97 -16.97
CA VAL A 148 5.04 4.14 -16.24
C VAL A 148 6.17 3.73 -15.30
N LEU A 149 6.01 2.66 -14.53
CA LEU A 149 7.06 2.16 -13.65
C LEU A 149 8.32 1.80 -14.42
N ALA A 150 8.19 1.03 -15.51
CA ALA A 150 9.32 0.68 -16.38
C ALA A 150 10.01 1.93 -16.92
N ALA A 151 9.26 2.86 -17.49
CA ALA A 151 9.82 4.07 -18.11
C ALA A 151 10.54 5.01 -17.13
N VAL A 152 10.09 5.09 -15.88
CA VAL A 152 10.70 5.99 -14.87
C VAL A 152 11.85 5.30 -14.16
N LEU A 153 11.69 4.03 -13.77
CA LEU A 153 12.72 3.30 -13.02
C LEU A 153 13.93 2.91 -13.88
N ASP A 154 13.72 2.59 -15.16
CA ASP A 154 14.85 2.32 -16.07
C ASP A 154 15.70 3.57 -16.33
N ARG A 155 15.10 4.76 -16.38
CA ARG A 155 15.86 6.02 -16.47
C ARG A 155 16.71 6.31 -15.24
N GLY A 156 16.36 5.79 -14.08
CA GLY A 156 17.11 5.94 -12.82
C GLY A 156 18.22 4.92 -12.63
N ARG A 157 18.37 3.92 -13.51
CA ARG A 157 19.45 2.92 -13.43
C ARG A 157 20.75 3.51 -13.96
N PRO A 158 21.85 3.52 -13.20
CA PRO A 158 23.16 3.85 -13.73
C PRO A 158 23.53 2.79 -14.79
N GLY A 159 23.58 3.21 -16.06
CA GLY A 159 23.91 2.33 -17.21
C GLY A 159 22.75 2.02 -18.16
N GLY A 160 21.59 2.65 -18.01
CA GLY A 160 20.50 2.57 -18.99
C GLY A 160 20.85 3.32 -20.28
N PRO A 161 20.32 2.93 -21.46
CA PRO A 161 20.63 3.56 -22.73
C PRO A 161 20.26 5.05 -22.68
N VAL A 162 21.25 5.90 -22.96
CA VAL A 162 21.07 7.33 -23.21
C VAL A 162 20.40 7.42 -24.59
N ALA A 163 19.13 7.86 -24.61
CA ALA A 163 18.42 8.16 -25.87
C ALA A 163 18.91 9.46 -26.47
#